data_92b7dae6f124b5b61fd5654646b8c8ee
#
_entry.id   92b7dae6f124b5b61fd5654646b8c8ee
#
_cell.length_a   1.000
_cell.length_b   1.000
_cell.length_c   1.000
_cell.angle_alpha   90.00
_cell.angle_beta   90.00
_cell.angle_gamma   90.00
#
_symmetry.space_group_name_H-M   'P 1'
#
loop_
_entity.id
_entity.type
_entity.pdbx_description
1 polymer ?
#
loop_
_entity_poly.entity_id
_entity_poly.type
_entity_poly.pdbx_seq_one_letter_code
_entity_poly.pdbx_strand_id
1 'polypeptide(L)'
;MSSSQGKFILDRKDIPADPNAYVYRDPRRGGGRWSLYFYDRETKERHRLVLKDGNGAYPPPTIEGQDAAWMLGIAKYVELKGKSERGEAIRSLKFSEMVKKFLLKERRRISDIPHNGISKARFRLLESQLRWITDYLGHKDPEVHKIRRNAFLNYEIWRKERAKEFERDIPQQTTINQEMSTLRRCFNEVAVANGFLTRDSVPEIPSVKLPKDKRHRRDDFTEKEWLEIEKCARYYWTKGATRILDKTYKIEKDTSGQFKTIRNVQHTSARGRRQISHRQMLYYAMRISMDTGIRIGSLRKMKWKHITENTAIPKEERKIWLLVNVPPENTKTGRSYTISAPIAKHLEGLRKVTGFKTKDDFLFVNQGTGQPFSDRIWKDALCEILVEARLANWAEDDSNNLRKVEIHSGKNLTWYSFRHTYITMRLNAGVPVATVAANTDTSMKYIEDHYFHYRASEATEILSKGRRFRASMQELKWVDAVEETP
;
A
#
# COMPACT_ATOMS: atom_id res chain seq x y z
N MET A 1 -39.21 3.21 46.74
CA MET A 1 -39.53 2.82 45.38
C MET A 1 -38.89 1.45 45.13
N SER A 2 -39.62 0.35 45.29
CA SER A 2 -39.14 -1.01 45.11
C SER A 2 -39.06 -1.32 43.62
N SER A 3 -37.86 -1.61 43.14
CA SER A 3 -37.57 -1.87 41.75
C SER A 3 -38.22 -3.16 41.26
N SER A 4 -38.89 -3.10 40.12
CA SER A 4 -39.60 -4.17 39.42
C SER A 4 -38.69 -5.31 38.90
N GLN A 5 -37.49 -5.48 39.44
CA GLN A 5 -36.53 -6.54 39.03
C GLN A 5 -36.77 -7.92 39.64
N GLY A 6 -37.73 -8.06 40.58
CA GLY A 6 -37.87 -9.27 41.38
C GLY A 6 -38.72 -10.42 40.81
N LYS A 7 -39.54 -10.23 39.79
CA LYS A 7 -40.56 -11.20 39.38
C LYS A 7 -40.06 -12.48 38.63
N PHE A 8 -38.80 -12.55 38.22
CA PHE A 8 -38.31 -13.66 37.38
C PHE A 8 -36.99 -14.30 37.82
N ILE A 9 -36.45 -13.87 38.96
CA ILE A 9 -35.28 -14.48 39.58
C ILE A 9 -35.80 -15.46 40.63
N LEU A 10 -35.60 -16.75 40.36
CA LEU A 10 -35.96 -17.82 41.28
C LEU A 10 -34.71 -18.34 41.99
N ASP A 11 -34.91 -18.85 43.21
CA ASP A 11 -33.89 -19.56 43.99
C ASP A 11 -32.55 -18.81 44.10
N ARG A 12 -32.62 -17.48 44.29
CA ARG A 12 -31.46 -16.64 44.47
C ARG A 12 -30.70 -16.99 45.72
N LYS A 13 -29.38 -17.18 45.59
CA LYS A 13 -28.42 -17.34 46.70
C LYS A 13 -27.22 -16.42 46.48
N ASP A 14 -26.99 -15.53 47.47
CA ASP A 14 -25.94 -14.51 47.36
C ASP A 14 -24.53 -15.10 47.54
N ILE A 15 -23.56 -14.49 46.92
CA ILE A 15 -22.12 -14.82 47.08
C ILE A 15 -21.61 -14.06 48.31
N PRO A 16 -21.07 -14.75 49.34
CA PRO A 16 -20.71 -14.10 50.61
C PRO A 16 -19.71 -12.95 50.48
N ALA A 17 -18.83 -12.99 49.46
CA ALA A 17 -17.76 -12.01 49.23
C ALA A 17 -18.25 -10.71 48.56
N ASP A 18 -19.43 -10.68 47.96
CA ASP A 18 -19.95 -9.51 47.25
C ASP A 18 -21.49 -9.48 47.25
N PRO A 19 -22.12 -8.50 47.91
CA PRO A 19 -23.58 -8.37 47.97
C PRO A 19 -24.23 -8.12 46.61
N ASN A 20 -23.45 -7.76 45.60
CA ASN A 20 -23.92 -7.55 44.20
C ASN A 20 -23.74 -8.80 43.31
N ALA A 21 -23.23 -9.90 43.87
CA ALA A 21 -23.05 -11.18 43.19
C ALA A 21 -23.98 -12.25 43.77
N TYR A 22 -24.66 -12.99 42.90
CA TYR A 22 -25.55 -14.06 43.30
C TYR A 22 -25.75 -15.12 42.23
N VAL A 23 -26.08 -16.30 42.64
CA VAL A 23 -26.52 -17.40 41.80
C VAL A 23 -28.05 -17.44 41.78
N TYR A 24 -28.63 -17.71 40.62
CA TYR A 24 -30.10 -17.69 40.44
C TYR A 24 -30.53 -18.54 39.26
N ARG A 25 -31.82 -18.83 39.20
CA ARG A 25 -32.50 -19.40 38.01
C ARG A 25 -33.40 -18.37 37.35
N ASP A 26 -33.42 -18.35 36.01
CA ASP A 26 -34.39 -17.59 35.22
C ASP A 26 -35.11 -18.56 34.26
N PRO A 27 -36.35 -18.96 34.53
CA PRO A 27 -37.08 -19.93 33.69
C PRO A 27 -37.28 -19.52 32.26
N ARG A 28 -37.21 -18.23 31.96
CA ARG A 28 -37.38 -17.68 30.61
C ARG A 28 -36.12 -17.82 29.78
N ARG A 29 -35.00 -18.15 30.39
CA ARG A 29 -33.70 -18.21 29.74
C ARG A 29 -33.05 -19.58 29.97
N GLY A 30 -32.60 -20.18 28.87
CA GLY A 30 -31.79 -21.39 28.92
C GLY A 30 -32.47 -22.61 29.62
N GLY A 31 -33.81 -22.71 29.65
CA GLY A 31 -34.50 -23.82 30.28
C GLY A 31 -34.41 -23.80 31.81
N GLY A 32 -34.34 -22.64 32.44
CA GLY A 32 -34.26 -22.51 33.89
C GLY A 32 -32.90 -22.88 34.50
N ARG A 33 -31.84 -22.86 33.72
CA ARG A 33 -30.47 -23.22 34.16
C ARG A 33 -29.95 -22.21 35.18
N TRP A 34 -29.12 -22.69 36.11
CA TRP A 34 -28.42 -21.89 37.07
C TRP A 34 -27.46 -20.93 36.41
N SER A 35 -27.45 -19.69 36.88
CA SER A 35 -26.62 -18.60 36.35
C SER A 35 -26.01 -17.81 37.49
N LEU A 36 -24.74 -17.41 37.29
CA LEU A 36 -24.07 -16.42 38.15
C LEU A 36 -24.35 -15.03 37.58
N TYR A 37 -24.73 -14.12 38.48
CA TYR A 37 -24.75 -12.69 38.21
C TYR A 37 -23.75 -11.99 39.13
N PHE A 38 -23.00 -11.03 38.58
CA PHE A 38 -22.26 -10.06 39.38
C PHE A 38 -22.05 -8.76 38.59
N TYR A 39 -21.89 -7.69 39.36
CA TYR A 39 -21.56 -6.38 38.83
C TYR A 39 -20.07 -6.10 39.07
N ASP A 40 -19.32 -5.92 38.02
CA ASP A 40 -17.93 -5.52 38.11
C ASP A 40 -17.83 -4.01 38.27
N ARG A 41 -17.33 -3.53 39.41
CA ARG A 41 -17.22 -2.09 39.73
C ARG A 41 -16.12 -1.40 38.95
N GLU A 42 -15.07 -2.12 38.53
CA GLU A 42 -13.94 -1.56 37.81
C GLU A 42 -14.31 -1.29 36.36
N THR A 43 -14.87 -2.28 35.68
CA THR A 43 -15.32 -2.15 34.28
C THR A 43 -16.71 -1.53 34.15
N LYS A 44 -17.46 -1.38 35.26
CA LYS A 44 -18.88 -0.95 35.31
C LYS A 44 -19.80 -1.84 34.47
N GLU A 45 -19.43 -3.11 34.30
CA GLU A 45 -20.18 -4.07 33.49
C GLU A 45 -20.97 -5.06 34.38
N ARG A 46 -22.09 -5.51 33.82
CA ARG A 46 -22.94 -6.57 34.44
C ARG A 46 -22.66 -7.88 33.75
N HIS A 47 -22.25 -8.89 34.52
CA HIS A 47 -21.96 -10.22 33.99
C HIS A 47 -23.06 -11.21 34.39
N ARG A 48 -23.46 -12.03 33.41
CA ARG A 48 -24.42 -13.13 33.58
C ARG A 48 -23.88 -14.34 32.88
N LEU A 49 -23.60 -15.41 33.60
CA LEU A 49 -22.93 -16.60 33.10
C LEU A 49 -23.72 -17.83 33.53
N VAL A 50 -24.05 -18.71 32.58
CA VAL A 50 -24.65 -19.99 32.89
C VAL A 50 -23.59 -20.91 33.49
N LEU A 51 -23.90 -21.52 34.63
CA LEU A 51 -22.98 -22.39 35.36
C LEU A 51 -22.94 -23.78 34.76
N LYS A 52 -21.71 -24.29 34.63
CA LYS A 52 -21.41 -25.67 34.20
C LYS A 52 -20.27 -26.19 35.07
N ASP A 53 -20.29 -27.49 35.31
CA ASP A 53 -19.18 -28.18 35.98
C ASP A 53 -17.96 -28.35 35.07
N GLY A 54 -16.90 -28.93 35.59
CA GLY A 54 -15.66 -29.21 34.84
C GLY A 54 -15.82 -30.13 33.61
N ASN A 55 -16.89 -30.93 33.60
CA ASN A 55 -17.23 -31.82 32.48
C ASN A 55 -18.23 -31.17 31.49
N GLY A 56 -18.62 -29.93 31.72
CA GLY A 56 -19.58 -29.20 30.91
C GLY A 56 -21.05 -29.50 31.20
N ALA A 57 -21.35 -30.30 32.22
CA ALA A 57 -22.72 -30.60 32.64
C ALA A 57 -23.32 -29.41 33.46
N TYR A 58 -24.65 -29.31 33.40
CA TYR A 58 -25.36 -28.27 34.13
C TYR A 58 -25.85 -28.83 35.45
N PRO A 59 -25.75 -28.05 36.55
CA PRO A 59 -26.46 -28.43 37.81
C PRO A 59 -27.96 -28.61 37.54
N PRO A 60 -28.61 -29.58 38.22
CA PRO A 60 -30.05 -29.78 38.05
C PRO A 60 -30.83 -28.46 38.18
N PRO A 61 -31.78 -28.17 37.27
CA PRO A 61 -32.53 -26.91 37.27
C PRO A 61 -33.69 -26.97 38.31
N THR A 62 -33.41 -27.55 39.48
CA THR A 62 -34.31 -27.73 40.64
C THR A 62 -33.69 -27.09 41.86
N ILE A 63 -34.47 -27.00 42.96
CA ILE A 63 -33.96 -26.48 44.24
C ILE A 63 -32.84 -27.36 44.80
N GLU A 64 -32.87 -28.67 44.53
CA GLU A 64 -31.82 -29.62 44.96
C GLU A 64 -30.46 -29.34 44.32
N GLY A 65 -30.44 -28.74 43.09
CA GLY A 65 -29.22 -28.32 42.42
C GLY A 65 -28.64 -26.98 42.89
N GLN A 66 -29.29 -26.30 43.83
CA GLN A 66 -28.91 -24.96 44.29
C GLN A 66 -27.53 -24.92 44.94
N ASP A 67 -27.23 -25.84 45.84
CA ASP A 67 -25.94 -25.87 46.54
C ASP A 67 -24.76 -26.18 45.58
N ALA A 68 -24.95 -27.14 44.69
CA ALA A 68 -23.98 -27.43 43.66
C ALA A 68 -23.73 -26.22 42.74
N ALA A 69 -24.80 -25.57 42.30
CA ALA A 69 -24.72 -24.35 41.52
C ALA A 69 -24.06 -23.20 42.26
N TRP A 70 -24.33 -23.07 43.57
CA TRP A 70 -23.75 -22.03 44.42
C TRP A 70 -22.25 -22.20 44.59
N MET A 71 -21.76 -23.43 44.85
CA MET A 71 -20.34 -23.74 44.92
C MET A 71 -19.62 -23.45 43.61
N LEU A 72 -20.19 -23.86 42.48
CA LEU A 72 -19.68 -23.51 41.14
C LEU A 72 -19.70 -22.00 40.90
N GLY A 73 -20.73 -21.31 41.39
CA GLY A 73 -20.87 -19.87 41.32
C GLY A 73 -19.79 -19.12 42.07
N ILE A 74 -19.46 -19.55 43.30
CA ILE A 74 -18.38 -19.00 44.10
C ILE A 74 -17.03 -19.18 43.39
N ALA A 75 -16.71 -20.40 42.95
CA ALA A 75 -15.47 -20.70 42.27
C ALA A 75 -15.31 -19.84 40.98
N LYS A 76 -16.40 -19.72 40.22
CA LYS A 76 -16.43 -18.91 38.99
C LYS A 76 -16.35 -17.42 39.29
N TYR A 77 -17.01 -16.92 40.35
CA TYR A 77 -16.90 -15.53 40.76
C TYR A 77 -15.46 -15.16 41.14
N VAL A 78 -14.78 -15.99 41.94
CA VAL A 78 -13.39 -15.76 42.36
C VAL A 78 -12.45 -15.74 41.13
N GLU A 79 -12.61 -16.69 40.21
CA GLU A 79 -11.85 -16.71 38.94
C GLU A 79 -12.01 -15.40 38.15
N LEU A 80 -13.27 -14.97 37.96
CA LEU A 80 -13.59 -13.82 37.13
C LEU A 80 -13.23 -12.49 37.82
N LYS A 81 -13.37 -12.41 39.12
CA LYS A 81 -12.93 -11.28 39.93
C LYS A 81 -11.43 -11.09 39.84
N GLY A 82 -10.67 -12.18 39.99
CA GLY A 82 -9.22 -12.16 39.82
C GLY A 82 -8.79 -11.76 38.40
N LYS A 83 -9.54 -12.14 37.36
CA LYS A 83 -9.29 -11.65 36.01
C LYS A 83 -9.51 -10.14 35.92
N SER A 84 -10.61 -9.61 36.46
CA SER A 84 -10.89 -8.18 36.43
C SER A 84 -9.79 -7.38 37.16
N GLU A 85 -9.38 -7.81 38.33
CA GLU A 85 -8.32 -7.18 39.14
C GLU A 85 -6.97 -7.15 38.40
N ARG A 86 -6.69 -8.13 37.53
CA ARG A 86 -5.51 -8.14 36.64
C ARG A 86 -5.72 -7.40 35.33
N GLY A 87 -6.87 -6.75 35.13
CA GLY A 87 -7.20 -6.06 33.88
C GLY A 87 -7.48 -7.00 32.69
N GLU A 88 -7.75 -8.29 32.97
CA GLU A 88 -8.09 -9.28 31.96
C GLU A 88 -9.59 -9.22 31.62
N ALA A 89 -9.96 -9.39 30.36
CA ALA A 89 -11.36 -9.40 29.95
C ALA A 89 -12.09 -10.65 30.46
N ILE A 90 -13.24 -10.44 31.06
CA ILE A 90 -14.09 -11.50 31.60
C ILE A 90 -14.79 -12.30 30.49
N ARG A 91 -15.13 -11.64 29.39
CA ARG A 91 -15.79 -12.26 28.23
C ARG A 91 -14.78 -12.67 27.18
N SER A 92 -15.06 -13.80 26.54
CA SER A 92 -14.29 -14.19 25.35
C SER A 92 -14.59 -13.29 24.16
N LEU A 93 -13.60 -13.03 23.34
CA LEU A 93 -13.71 -12.27 22.11
C LEU A 93 -13.60 -13.22 20.91
N LYS A 94 -14.59 -13.23 20.02
CA LYS A 94 -14.52 -13.94 18.75
C LYS A 94 -13.61 -13.22 17.78
N PHE A 95 -12.97 -13.96 16.86
CA PHE A 95 -12.09 -13.38 15.86
C PHE A 95 -12.82 -12.37 14.96
N SER A 96 -14.02 -12.71 14.49
CA SER A 96 -14.85 -11.80 13.69
C SER A 96 -15.21 -10.51 14.43
N GLU A 97 -15.44 -10.60 15.75
CA GLU A 97 -15.73 -9.44 16.58
C GLU A 97 -14.49 -8.57 16.78
N MET A 98 -13.32 -9.18 16.97
CA MET A 98 -12.03 -8.47 17.01
C MET A 98 -11.80 -7.68 15.71
N VAL A 99 -12.02 -8.31 14.57
CA VAL A 99 -11.90 -7.66 13.24
C VAL A 99 -12.89 -6.50 13.12
N LYS A 100 -14.15 -6.69 13.50
CA LYS A 100 -15.16 -5.62 13.48
C LYS A 100 -14.77 -4.43 14.35
N LYS A 101 -14.30 -4.67 15.57
CA LYS A 101 -13.85 -3.61 16.51
C LYS A 101 -12.65 -2.86 15.91
N PHE A 102 -11.69 -3.56 15.33
CA PHE A 102 -10.54 -2.95 14.67
C PHE A 102 -10.96 -2.08 13.47
N LEU A 103 -11.81 -2.61 12.60
CA LEU A 103 -12.29 -1.86 11.43
C LEU A 103 -13.14 -0.65 11.85
N LEU A 104 -13.96 -0.77 12.90
CA LEU A 104 -14.72 0.36 13.43
C LEU A 104 -13.80 1.47 13.96
N LYS A 105 -12.71 1.11 14.66
CA LYS A 105 -11.69 2.04 15.12
C LYS A 105 -11.00 2.73 13.92
N GLU A 106 -10.56 1.97 12.91
CA GLU A 106 -9.91 2.51 11.74
C GLU A 106 -10.85 3.36 10.88
N ARG A 107 -12.14 3.00 10.80
CA ARG A 107 -13.16 3.77 10.08
C ARG A 107 -13.34 5.18 10.65
N ARG A 108 -13.27 5.33 11.98
CA ARG A 108 -13.32 6.65 12.64
C ARG A 108 -12.11 7.54 12.32
N ARG A 109 -11.02 6.94 11.86
CA ARG A 109 -9.79 7.63 11.45
C ARG A 109 -9.79 8.05 9.98
N ILE A 110 -10.84 7.72 9.21
CA ILE A 110 -10.92 8.14 7.81
C ILE A 110 -11.01 9.66 7.77
N SER A 111 -10.10 10.26 7.00
CA SER A 111 -10.06 11.71 6.81
C SER A 111 -9.77 12.03 5.34
N ASP A 112 -10.44 13.04 4.82
CA ASP A 112 -10.12 13.62 3.51
C ASP A 112 -8.98 14.65 3.63
N ILE A 113 -8.61 15.04 4.87
CA ILE A 113 -7.46 15.91 5.15
C ILE A 113 -6.19 15.04 5.13
N PRO A 114 -5.25 15.31 4.24
CA PRO A 114 -3.98 14.58 4.17
C PRO A 114 -3.26 14.57 5.53
N HIS A 115 -2.71 13.43 5.89
CA HIS A 115 -1.97 13.18 7.14
C HIS A 115 -2.76 13.28 8.45
N ASN A 116 -4.06 13.58 8.38
CA ASN A 116 -4.95 13.57 9.55
C ASN A 116 -5.79 12.27 9.61
N GLY A 117 -5.12 11.13 9.68
CA GLY A 117 -5.78 9.84 9.72
C GLY A 117 -5.42 8.93 8.55
N ILE A 118 -6.39 8.17 8.04
CA ILE A 118 -6.18 7.26 6.91
C ILE A 118 -7.12 7.62 5.75
N SER A 119 -6.67 7.37 4.53
CA SER A 119 -7.52 7.55 3.35
C SER A 119 -8.58 6.46 3.23
N LYS A 120 -9.70 6.76 2.55
CA LYS A 120 -10.72 5.76 2.17
C LYS A 120 -10.13 4.54 1.45
N ALA A 121 -9.13 4.76 0.59
CA ALA A 121 -8.42 3.69 -0.12
C ALA A 121 -7.63 2.79 0.84
N ARG A 122 -6.94 3.37 1.85
CA ARG A 122 -6.24 2.60 2.88
C ARG A 122 -7.22 1.78 3.73
N PHE A 123 -8.36 2.35 4.08
CA PHE A 123 -9.39 1.62 4.82
C PHE A 123 -9.91 0.41 4.03
N ARG A 124 -10.25 0.56 2.74
CA ARG A 124 -10.66 -0.56 1.88
C ARG A 124 -9.58 -1.64 1.77
N LEU A 125 -8.31 -1.25 1.77
CA LEU A 125 -7.20 -2.20 1.78
C LEU A 125 -7.17 -3.02 3.09
N LEU A 126 -7.38 -2.38 4.25
CA LEU A 126 -7.47 -3.08 5.53
C LEU A 126 -8.64 -4.07 5.55
N GLU A 127 -9.82 -3.66 5.04
CA GLU A 127 -10.98 -4.55 4.90
C GLU A 127 -10.66 -5.76 4.03
N SER A 128 -10.01 -5.54 2.88
CA SER A 128 -9.62 -6.63 1.97
C SER A 128 -8.61 -7.58 2.61
N GLN A 129 -7.59 -7.06 3.31
CA GLN A 129 -6.59 -7.85 4.00
C GLN A 129 -7.20 -8.73 5.09
N LEU A 130 -8.06 -8.16 5.93
CA LEU A 130 -8.71 -8.88 7.01
C LEU A 130 -9.75 -9.89 6.50
N ARG A 131 -10.36 -9.65 5.35
CA ARG A 131 -11.25 -10.63 4.69
C ARG A 131 -10.49 -11.90 4.33
N TRP A 132 -9.32 -11.80 3.70
CA TRP A 132 -8.48 -12.95 3.38
C TRP A 132 -8.08 -13.75 4.63
N ILE A 133 -7.72 -13.04 5.70
CA ILE A 133 -7.34 -13.69 6.96
C ILE A 133 -8.54 -14.37 7.62
N THR A 134 -9.72 -13.77 7.56
CA THR A 134 -10.96 -14.38 8.08
C THR A 134 -11.34 -15.61 7.27
N ASP A 135 -11.20 -15.56 5.95
CA ASP A 135 -11.43 -16.70 5.05
C ASP A 135 -10.47 -17.87 5.36
N TYR A 136 -9.22 -17.59 5.66
CA TYR A 136 -8.22 -18.57 6.08
C TYR A 136 -8.61 -19.33 7.35
N LEU A 137 -9.17 -18.66 8.35
CA LEU A 137 -9.63 -19.29 9.58
C LEU A 137 -10.93 -20.11 9.39
N GLY A 138 -11.63 -19.92 8.27
CA GLY A 138 -12.83 -20.63 7.88
C GLY A 138 -14.06 -20.25 8.72
N HIS A 139 -15.11 -21.06 8.59
CA HIS A 139 -16.44 -20.79 9.19
C HIS A 139 -16.50 -20.93 10.72
N LYS A 140 -15.46 -21.43 11.36
CA LYS A 140 -15.49 -21.75 12.80
C LYS A 140 -15.51 -20.55 13.73
N ASP A 141 -15.14 -19.36 13.22
CA ASP A 141 -15.06 -18.09 13.99
C ASP A 141 -14.55 -18.30 15.43
N PRO A 142 -13.29 -18.72 15.61
CA PRO A 142 -12.76 -19.10 16.92
C PRO A 142 -12.70 -17.92 17.88
N GLU A 143 -12.84 -18.22 19.16
CA GLU A 143 -12.49 -17.27 20.21
C GLU A 143 -10.97 -17.00 20.19
N VAL A 144 -10.55 -15.74 20.31
CA VAL A 144 -9.15 -15.34 20.11
C VAL A 144 -8.17 -16.07 21.04
N HIS A 145 -8.58 -16.41 22.26
CA HIS A 145 -7.74 -17.16 23.21
C HIS A 145 -7.62 -18.66 22.88
N LYS A 146 -8.48 -19.19 21.98
CA LYS A 146 -8.41 -20.59 21.52
C LYS A 146 -7.64 -20.73 20.21
N ILE A 147 -7.19 -19.63 19.61
CA ILE A 147 -6.37 -19.68 18.41
C ILE A 147 -4.99 -20.20 18.79
N ARG A 148 -4.59 -21.33 18.19
CA ARG A 148 -3.30 -21.95 18.47
C ARG A 148 -2.13 -21.04 18.09
N ARG A 149 -1.02 -21.16 18.81
CA ARG A 149 0.19 -20.35 18.57
C ARG A 149 0.67 -20.41 17.12
N ASN A 150 0.61 -21.58 16.50
CA ASN A 150 1.07 -21.85 15.13
C ASN A 150 -0.02 -21.66 14.05
N ALA A 151 -1.17 -21.10 14.39
CA ALA A 151 -2.34 -21.04 13.49
C ALA A 151 -2.08 -20.34 12.14
N PHE A 152 -1.15 -19.39 12.09
CA PHE A 152 -0.90 -18.58 10.90
C PHE A 152 0.39 -18.96 10.15
N LEU A 153 1.12 -20.00 10.56
CA LEU A 153 2.39 -20.37 9.91
C LEU A 153 2.21 -20.76 8.44
N ASN A 154 1.10 -21.41 8.11
CA ASN A 154 0.79 -21.86 6.74
C ASN A 154 -0.02 -20.85 5.93
N TYR A 155 -0.25 -19.64 6.46
CA TYR A 155 -1.07 -18.63 5.76
C TYR A 155 -0.52 -18.27 4.38
N GLU A 156 0.79 -18.15 4.22
CA GLU A 156 1.42 -17.82 2.94
C GLU A 156 1.11 -18.83 1.85
N ILE A 157 1.26 -20.12 2.17
CA ILE A 157 1.00 -21.22 1.22
C ILE A 157 -0.46 -21.20 0.80
N TRP A 158 -1.36 -21.23 1.78
CA TRP A 158 -2.80 -21.16 1.54
C TRP A 158 -3.20 -19.93 0.71
N ARG A 159 -2.61 -18.77 1.02
CA ARG A 159 -2.96 -17.51 0.35
C ARG A 159 -2.58 -17.50 -1.13
N LYS A 160 -1.47 -18.14 -1.47
CA LYS A 160 -1.00 -18.31 -2.86
C LYS A 160 -1.87 -19.31 -3.60
N GLU A 161 -2.20 -20.44 -2.98
CA GLU A 161 -3.10 -21.46 -3.55
C GLU A 161 -4.50 -20.88 -3.79
N ARG A 162 -5.04 -20.19 -2.79
CA ARG A 162 -6.36 -19.56 -2.89
C ARG A 162 -6.42 -18.48 -3.99
N ALA A 163 -5.32 -17.79 -4.25
CA ALA A 163 -5.26 -16.87 -5.38
C ALA A 163 -5.35 -17.59 -6.74
N LYS A 164 -4.68 -18.74 -6.86
CA LYS A 164 -4.75 -19.56 -8.07
C LYS A 164 -6.17 -20.11 -8.32
N GLU A 165 -6.84 -20.59 -7.26
CA GLU A 165 -8.23 -21.07 -7.36
C GLU A 165 -9.20 -20.00 -7.89
N PHE A 166 -8.95 -18.74 -7.59
CA PHE A 166 -9.76 -17.61 -8.07
C PHE A 166 -9.20 -16.98 -9.35
N GLU A 167 -8.27 -17.61 -10.04
CA GLU A 167 -7.63 -17.10 -11.26
C GLU A 167 -7.06 -15.67 -11.09
N ARG A 168 -6.53 -15.39 -9.90
CA ARG A 168 -5.94 -14.08 -9.57
C ARG A 168 -4.42 -14.15 -9.59
N ASP A 169 -3.80 -12.99 -9.80
CA ASP A 169 -2.36 -12.86 -9.67
C ASP A 169 -1.88 -13.36 -8.29
N ILE A 170 -0.83 -14.19 -8.29
CA ILE A 170 -0.23 -14.70 -7.06
C ILE A 170 0.31 -13.51 -6.26
N PRO A 171 -0.10 -13.34 -4.98
CA PRO A 171 0.35 -12.22 -4.19
C PRO A 171 1.85 -12.28 -3.92
N GLN A 172 2.51 -11.14 -4.09
CA GLN A 172 3.91 -11.00 -3.73
C GLN A 172 4.10 -11.11 -2.21
N GLN A 173 5.30 -11.52 -1.78
CA GLN A 173 5.63 -11.65 -0.36
C GLN A 173 5.42 -10.35 0.44
N THR A 174 5.66 -9.20 -0.19
CA THR A 174 5.37 -7.89 0.42
C THR A 174 3.90 -7.69 0.75
N THR A 175 2.99 -8.20 -0.09
CA THR A 175 1.54 -8.17 0.15
C THR A 175 1.17 -9.05 1.33
N ILE A 176 1.68 -10.28 1.36
CA ILE A 176 1.45 -11.22 2.46
C ILE A 176 1.98 -10.65 3.78
N ASN A 177 3.19 -10.08 3.78
CA ASN A 177 3.76 -9.42 4.96
C ASN A 177 2.90 -8.23 5.44
N GLN A 178 2.26 -7.50 4.54
CA GLN A 178 1.34 -6.41 4.90
C GLN A 178 0.03 -6.96 5.51
N GLU A 179 -0.50 -8.06 4.99
CA GLU A 179 -1.66 -8.76 5.56
C GLU A 179 -1.34 -9.21 6.99
N MET A 180 -0.19 -9.85 7.20
CA MET A 180 0.28 -10.29 8.53
C MET A 180 0.56 -9.11 9.48
N SER A 181 1.09 -8.00 8.97
CA SER A 181 1.26 -6.78 9.76
C SER A 181 -0.07 -6.20 10.22
N THR A 182 -1.10 -6.23 9.37
CA THR A 182 -2.45 -5.79 9.72
C THR A 182 -3.07 -6.72 10.77
N LEU A 183 -2.90 -8.03 10.66
CA LEU A 183 -3.34 -9.00 11.65
C LEU A 183 -2.67 -8.76 13.02
N ARG A 184 -1.35 -8.54 13.03
CA ARG A 184 -0.59 -8.23 14.25
C ARG A 184 -1.12 -6.98 14.95
N ARG A 185 -1.44 -5.94 14.16
CA ARG A 185 -2.08 -4.74 14.68
C ARG A 185 -3.46 -5.05 15.28
N CYS A 186 -4.26 -5.87 14.62
CA CYS A 186 -5.59 -6.25 15.08
C CYS A 186 -5.53 -6.93 16.45
N PHE A 187 -4.64 -7.89 16.65
CA PHE A 187 -4.40 -8.53 17.94
C PHE A 187 -3.93 -7.54 19.01
N ASN A 188 -2.90 -6.74 18.70
CA ASN A 188 -2.33 -5.81 19.68
C ASN A 188 -3.30 -4.69 20.07
N GLU A 189 -3.97 -4.09 19.09
CA GLU A 189 -4.81 -2.90 19.29
C GLU A 189 -6.22 -3.22 19.80
N VAL A 190 -6.67 -4.48 19.66
CA VAL A 190 -8.00 -4.89 20.12
C VAL A 190 -7.91 -5.98 21.21
N ALA A 191 -7.26 -7.10 20.93
CA ALA A 191 -7.28 -8.21 21.88
C ALA A 191 -6.40 -7.92 23.10
N VAL A 192 -5.15 -7.49 22.90
CA VAL A 192 -4.23 -7.19 24.00
C VAL A 192 -4.62 -5.89 24.71
N ALA A 193 -4.89 -4.83 23.98
CA ALA A 193 -5.20 -3.52 24.55
C ALA A 193 -6.49 -3.51 25.40
N ASN A 194 -7.40 -4.46 25.18
CA ASN A 194 -8.63 -4.60 25.98
C ASN A 194 -8.61 -5.84 26.90
N GLY A 195 -7.45 -6.40 27.20
CA GLY A 195 -7.28 -7.46 28.16
C GLY A 195 -7.82 -8.85 27.77
N PHE A 196 -8.21 -9.06 26.50
CA PHE A 196 -8.66 -10.38 26.01
C PHE A 196 -7.54 -11.39 25.85
N LEU A 197 -6.30 -10.91 25.66
CA LEU A 197 -5.07 -11.68 25.56
C LEU A 197 -3.94 -10.94 26.26
N THR A 198 -3.00 -11.70 26.83
CA THR A 198 -1.66 -11.19 27.16
C THR A 198 -0.79 -11.14 25.90
N ARG A 199 0.31 -10.39 25.94
CA ARG A 199 1.25 -10.31 24.80
C ARG A 199 1.82 -11.69 24.41
N ASP A 200 2.09 -12.52 25.41
CA ASP A 200 2.67 -13.87 25.21
C ASP A 200 1.66 -14.88 24.68
N SER A 201 0.34 -14.58 24.83
CA SER A 201 -0.75 -15.41 24.32
C SER A 201 -1.15 -15.07 22.88
N VAL A 202 -0.56 -14.03 22.28
CA VAL A 202 -0.82 -13.70 20.86
C VAL A 202 -0.22 -14.80 19.98
N PRO A 203 -0.99 -15.31 18.99
CA PRO A 203 -0.46 -16.27 18.02
C PRO A 203 0.78 -15.76 17.32
N GLU A 204 1.66 -16.69 16.92
CA GLU A 204 2.81 -16.35 16.10
C GLU A 204 2.36 -15.91 14.71
N ILE A 205 2.71 -14.68 14.36
CA ILE A 205 2.33 -14.06 13.08
C ILE A 205 3.59 -13.93 12.24
N PRO A 206 3.77 -14.78 11.22
CA PRO A 206 5.01 -14.83 10.46
C PRO A 206 5.25 -13.54 9.67
N SER A 207 6.52 -13.23 9.46
CA SER A 207 6.96 -12.17 8.56
C SER A 207 8.26 -12.60 7.91
N VAL A 208 8.24 -12.77 6.62
CA VAL A 208 9.41 -13.19 5.85
C VAL A 208 10.26 -11.97 5.49
N LYS A 209 11.51 -11.97 5.93
CA LYS A 209 12.48 -10.95 5.51
C LYS A 209 12.85 -11.20 4.06
N LEU A 210 12.55 -10.24 3.20
CA LEU A 210 13.00 -10.29 1.83
C LEU A 210 14.48 -9.92 1.77
N PRO A 211 15.31 -10.71 1.05
CA PRO A 211 16.68 -10.32 0.72
C PRO A 211 16.70 -8.94 0.05
N LYS A 212 17.74 -8.15 0.28
CA LYS A 212 17.84 -6.78 -0.26
C LYS A 212 17.86 -6.78 -1.79
N ASP A 213 18.50 -7.75 -2.39
CA ASP A 213 18.62 -7.97 -3.83
C ASP A 213 17.32 -8.41 -4.52
N LYS A 214 16.41 -9.07 -3.77
CA LYS A 214 15.09 -9.50 -4.27
C LYS A 214 13.96 -8.48 -4.01
N ARG A 215 14.28 -7.31 -3.52
CA ARG A 215 13.31 -6.22 -3.46
C ARG A 215 13.04 -5.77 -4.88
N HIS A 216 11.85 -6.05 -5.39
CA HIS A 216 11.43 -5.61 -6.73
C HIS A 216 11.55 -4.09 -6.84
N ARG A 217 12.69 -3.65 -7.35
CA ARG A 217 12.91 -2.29 -7.81
C ARG A 217 12.12 -2.12 -9.10
N ARG A 218 11.46 -1.02 -9.26
CA ARG A 218 10.95 -0.61 -10.57
C ARG A 218 12.15 -0.21 -11.41
N ASP A 219 12.11 -0.64 -12.66
CA ASP A 219 13.21 -0.35 -13.57
C ASP A 219 13.20 1.11 -14.02
N ASP A 220 14.35 1.61 -14.41
CA ASP A 220 14.54 2.88 -15.06
C ASP A 220 14.60 2.72 -16.58
N PHE A 221 14.36 3.81 -17.27
CA PHE A 221 14.58 3.89 -18.71
C PHE A 221 16.08 4.01 -18.97
N THR A 222 16.60 3.28 -19.94
CA THR A 222 17.89 3.60 -20.53
C THR A 222 17.79 4.92 -21.30
N GLU A 223 18.91 5.56 -21.56
CA GLU A 223 18.95 6.78 -22.36
C GLU A 223 18.33 6.55 -23.75
N LYS A 224 18.63 5.42 -24.38
CA LYS A 224 18.07 5.02 -25.68
C LYS A 224 16.55 4.87 -25.61
N GLU A 225 16.01 4.16 -24.62
CA GLU A 225 14.57 3.99 -24.44
C GLU A 225 13.89 5.35 -24.23
N TRP A 226 14.48 6.22 -23.41
CA TRP A 226 13.95 7.56 -23.19
C TRP A 226 13.94 8.42 -24.45
N LEU A 227 15.02 8.42 -25.21
CA LEU A 227 15.10 9.16 -26.48
C LEU A 227 14.04 8.71 -27.48
N GLU A 228 13.78 7.41 -27.59
CA GLU A 228 12.72 6.88 -28.46
C GLU A 228 11.31 7.31 -27.97
N ILE A 229 11.05 7.27 -26.68
CA ILE A 229 9.79 7.75 -26.09
C ILE A 229 9.64 9.25 -26.38
N GLU A 230 10.66 10.05 -26.08
CA GLU A 230 10.64 11.50 -26.24
C GLU A 230 10.44 11.90 -27.70
N LYS A 231 11.19 11.26 -28.61
CA LYS A 231 11.07 11.48 -30.06
C LYS A 231 9.68 11.14 -30.56
N CYS A 232 9.15 9.99 -30.16
CA CYS A 232 7.81 9.56 -30.54
C CYS A 232 6.75 10.52 -29.98
N ALA A 233 6.77 10.83 -28.69
CA ALA A 233 5.82 11.72 -28.07
C ALA A 233 5.89 13.15 -28.62
N ARG A 234 7.09 13.69 -28.85
CA ARG A 234 7.29 15.01 -29.43
C ARG A 234 6.77 15.08 -30.85
N TYR A 235 7.02 14.07 -31.66
CA TYR A 235 6.62 14.08 -33.07
C TYR A 235 5.11 13.90 -33.25
N TYR A 236 4.49 12.97 -32.51
CA TYR A 236 3.08 12.62 -32.66
C TYR A 236 2.17 13.32 -31.65
N TRP A 237 2.45 13.22 -30.36
CA TRP A 237 1.55 13.65 -29.29
C TRP A 237 1.40 15.17 -29.18
N THR A 238 2.48 15.94 -29.42
CA THR A 238 2.37 17.42 -29.46
C THR A 238 1.44 17.90 -30.55
N LYS A 239 1.32 17.13 -31.63
CA LYS A 239 0.41 17.39 -32.76
C LYS A 239 -0.97 16.75 -32.56
N GLY A 240 -1.20 16.07 -31.43
CA GLY A 240 -2.43 15.31 -31.20
C GLY A 240 -2.58 14.04 -32.02
N ALA A 241 -1.52 13.62 -32.69
CA ALA A 241 -1.50 12.46 -33.57
C ALA A 241 -1.12 11.16 -32.81
N THR A 242 -1.36 10.03 -33.45
CA THR A 242 -0.90 8.70 -33.04
C THR A 242 0.06 8.16 -34.08
N ARG A 243 1.14 7.53 -33.65
CA ARG A 243 1.97 6.77 -34.58
C ARG A 243 1.20 5.55 -35.07
N ILE A 244 1.06 5.40 -36.38
CA ILE A 244 0.54 4.18 -36.98
C ILE A 244 1.69 3.21 -37.02
N LEU A 245 1.59 2.12 -36.25
CA LEU A 245 2.52 0.99 -36.36
C LEU A 245 2.14 0.20 -37.61
N ASP A 246 3.15 -0.27 -38.33
CA ASP A 246 2.95 -1.10 -39.52
C ASP A 246 2.02 -2.27 -39.15
N LYS A 247 1.12 -2.61 -40.10
CA LYS A 247 0.13 -3.65 -39.95
C LYS A 247 0.83 -4.98 -39.65
N THR A 248 0.89 -5.38 -38.38
CA THR A 248 1.27 -6.73 -38.01
C THR A 248 0.11 -7.64 -38.29
N TYR A 249 0.26 -8.51 -39.28
CA TYR A 249 -0.72 -9.56 -39.56
C TYR A 249 -0.43 -10.72 -38.59
N LYS A 250 -1.41 -11.09 -37.76
CA LYS A 250 -1.38 -12.33 -37.00
C LYS A 250 -1.89 -13.43 -37.94
N ILE A 251 -1.11 -14.47 -38.14
CA ILE A 251 -1.53 -15.64 -38.91
C ILE A 251 -1.97 -16.69 -37.90
N GLU A 252 -3.26 -16.95 -37.83
CA GLU A 252 -3.82 -18.00 -37.01
C GLU A 252 -4.29 -19.19 -37.87
N LYS A 253 -4.14 -20.41 -37.38
CA LYS A 253 -4.79 -21.60 -37.96
C LYS A 253 -6.23 -21.61 -37.49
N ASP A 254 -7.15 -21.71 -38.43
CA ASP A 254 -8.57 -21.95 -38.10
C ASP A 254 -8.79 -23.41 -37.67
N THR A 255 -10.02 -23.73 -37.28
CA THR A 255 -10.42 -25.08 -36.86
C THR A 255 -10.28 -26.14 -37.95
N SER A 256 -10.09 -25.74 -39.24
CA SER A 256 -9.83 -26.59 -40.38
C SER A 256 -8.35 -26.76 -40.71
N GLY A 257 -7.45 -26.10 -39.93
CA GLY A 257 -6.01 -26.13 -40.12
C GLY A 257 -5.50 -25.18 -41.23
N GLN A 258 -6.36 -24.35 -41.82
CA GLN A 258 -5.96 -23.32 -42.79
C GLN A 258 -5.49 -22.05 -42.10
N PHE A 259 -4.47 -21.40 -42.68
CA PHE A 259 -3.93 -20.14 -42.18
C PHE A 259 -4.87 -18.99 -42.52
N LYS A 260 -5.43 -18.35 -41.50
CA LYS A 260 -6.24 -17.16 -41.66
C LYS A 260 -5.45 -15.93 -41.22
N THR A 261 -5.32 -14.96 -42.10
CA THR A 261 -4.73 -13.66 -41.77
C THR A 261 -5.74 -12.82 -41.01
N ILE A 262 -5.52 -12.65 -39.70
CA ILE A 262 -6.34 -11.72 -38.90
C ILE A 262 -5.72 -10.33 -39.00
N ARG A 263 -6.46 -9.41 -39.58
CA ARG A 263 -6.12 -7.99 -39.49
C ARG A 263 -6.23 -7.57 -38.03
N ASN A 264 -5.12 -7.26 -37.38
CA ASN A 264 -5.17 -6.53 -36.13
C ASN A 264 -5.80 -5.18 -36.44
N VAL A 265 -7.03 -5.00 -35.99
CA VAL A 265 -7.75 -3.74 -36.11
C VAL A 265 -6.99 -2.74 -35.26
N GLN A 266 -6.14 -1.97 -35.91
CA GLN A 266 -5.60 -0.78 -35.28
C GLN A 266 -6.78 0.11 -34.92
N HIS A 267 -6.92 0.42 -33.63
CA HIS A 267 -7.89 1.41 -33.19
C HIS A 267 -7.47 2.79 -33.69
N THR A 268 -7.64 3.03 -34.96
CA THR A 268 -7.71 4.36 -35.57
C THR A 268 -9.10 4.96 -35.32
N SER A 269 -9.56 4.93 -34.07
CA SER A 269 -10.70 5.76 -33.74
C SER A 269 -10.27 7.20 -33.90
N ALA A 270 -10.99 7.96 -34.72
CA ALA A 270 -10.86 9.42 -34.77
C ALA A 270 -10.90 9.94 -33.33
N ARG A 271 -9.76 10.36 -32.81
CA ARG A 271 -9.66 10.79 -31.43
C ARG A 271 -10.32 12.16 -31.33
N GLY A 272 -11.31 12.27 -30.47
CA GLY A 272 -11.96 13.55 -30.22
C GLY A 272 -10.98 14.57 -29.63
N ARG A 273 -11.25 15.87 -29.78
CA ARG A 273 -10.41 16.98 -29.29
C ARG A 273 -9.92 16.80 -27.87
N ARG A 274 -10.73 16.18 -27.00
CA ARG A 274 -10.38 15.87 -25.61
C ARG A 274 -9.20 14.90 -25.52
N GLN A 275 -9.18 13.82 -26.29
CA GLN A 275 -8.07 12.85 -26.27
C GLN A 275 -6.79 13.44 -26.85
N ILE A 276 -6.92 14.30 -27.85
CA ILE A 276 -5.79 15.03 -28.43
C ILE A 276 -5.12 15.90 -27.34
N SER A 277 -5.89 16.74 -26.66
CA SER A 277 -5.36 17.61 -25.59
C SER A 277 -4.78 16.80 -24.41
N HIS A 278 -5.39 15.66 -24.07
CA HIS A 278 -4.85 14.79 -23.02
C HIS A 278 -3.47 14.25 -23.40
N ARG A 279 -3.25 13.80 -24.63
CA ARG A 279 -1.94 13.33 -25.11
C ARG A 279 -0.90 14.45 -25.08
N GLN A 280 -1.26 15.65 -25.56
CA GLN A 280 -0.40 16.81 -25.50
C GLN A 280 0.02 17.13 -24.05
N MET A 281 -0.94 17.14 -23.13
CA MET A 281 -0.66 17.40 -21.72
C MET A 281 0.22 16.30 -21.10
N LEU A 282 -0.01 15.03 -21.44
CA LEU A 282 0.77 13.89 -20.94
C LEU A 282 2.20 13.86 -21.50
N TYR A 283 2.43 14.37 -22.72
CA TYR A 283 3.77 14.65 -23.21
C TYR A 283 4.53 15.61 -22.28
N TYR A 284 3.91 16.75 -21.91
CA TYR A 284 4.53 17.68 -20.98
C TYR A 284 4.70 17.08 -19.59
N ALA A 285 3.78 16.23 -19.16
CA ALA A 285 3.91 15.52 -17.89
C ALA A 285 5.14 14.58 -17.86
N MET A 286 5.40 13.84 -18.94
CA MET A 286 6.61 13.02 -19.08
C MET A 286 7.88 13.87 -19.02
N ARG A 287 7.90 14.99 -19.76
CA ARG A 287 9.05 15.92 -19.75
C ARG A 287 9.30 16.49 -18.34
N ILE A 288 8.27 17.01 -17.70
CA ILE A 288 8.37 17.55 -16.33
C ILE A 288 8.81 16.45 -15.34
N SER A 289 8.33 15.22 -15.50
CA SER A 289 8.75 14.10 -14.65
C SER A 289 10.24 13.80 -14.81
N MET A 290 10.75 13.83 -16.04
CA MET A 290 12.17 13.60 -16.36
C MET A 290 13.08 14.73 -15.88
N ASP A 291 12.60 15.99 -15.87
CA ASP A 291 13.41 17.13 -15.48
C ASP A 291 13.35 17.44 -13.97
N THR A 292 12.35 16.90 -13.25
CA THR A 292 12.13 17.15 -11.83
C THR A 292 12.37 15.95 -10.93
N GLY A 293 12.19 14.74 -11.44
CA GLY A 293 12.13 13.54 -10.61
C GLY A 293 10.98 13.52 -9.59
N ILE A 294 9.97 14.38 -9.74
CA ILE A 294 8.81 14.47 -8.82
C ILE A 294 8.06 13.13 -8.74
N ARG A 295 7.55 12.79 -7.54
CA ARG A 295 6.68 11.59 -7.43
C ARG A 295 5.40 11.80 -8.24
N ILE A 296 5.00 10.79 -9.02
CA ILE A 296 3.80 10.86 -9.83
C ILE A 296 2.54 11.20 -9.02
N GLY A 297 2.43 10.70 -7.78
CA GLY A 297 1.32 11.04 -6.88
C GLY A 297 1.27 12.52 -6.49
N SER A 298 2.44 13.19 -6.42
CA SER A 298 2.54 14.64 -6.21
C SER A 298 2.24 15.39 -7.49
N LEU A 299 2.84 14.99 -8.62
CA LEU A 299 2.65 15.64 -9.92
C LEU A 299 1.17 15.74 -10.33
N ARG A 300 0.41 14.68 -10.09
CA ARG A 300 -1.03 14.64 -10.38
C ARG A 300 -1.86 15.69 -9.67
N LYS A 301 -1.39 16.15 -8.52
CA LYS A 301 -2.08 17.12 -7.64
C LYS A 301 -1.48 18.53 -7.75
N MET A 302 -0.47 18.73 -8.61
CA MET A 302 0.15 20.04 -8.77
C MET A 302 -0.81 21.02 -9.42
N LYS A 303 -0.81 22.25 -8.89
CA LYS A 303 -1.58 23.39 -9.39
C LYS A 303 -0.63 24.46 -9.92
N TRP A 304 -1.13 25.35 -10.76
CA TRP A 304 -0.32 26.46 -11.28
C TRP A 304 0.31 27.32 -10.21
N LYS A 305 -0.36 27.56 -9.07
CA LYS A 305 0.18 28.32 -7.92
C LYS A 305 1.41 27.70 -7.26
N HIS A 306 1.65 26.43 -7.47
CA HIS A 306 2.80 25.73 -6.91
C HIS A 306 4.08 25.94 -7.73
N ILE A 307 3.98 26.62 -8.87
CA ILE A 307 5.12 26.94 -9.71
C ILE A 307 5.45 28.42 -9.50
N THR A 308 6.69 28.70 -9.14
CA THR A 308 7.17 30.05 -8.88
C THR A 308 8.50 30.31 -9.60
N GLU A 309 8.81 31.58 -9.79
CA GLU A 309 10.11 32.00 -10.30
C GLU A 309 11.22 31.69 -9.28
N ASN A 310 12.36 31.26 -9.76
CA ASN A 310 13.55 31.08 -8.93
C ASN A 310 14.33 32.42 -8.82
N THR A 311 14.05 33.18 -7.78
CA THR A 311 14.72 34.51 -7.57
C THR A 311 16.16 34.40 -7.09
N ALA A 312 16.62 33.20 -6.70
CA ALA A 312 17.98 32.98 -6.19
C ALA A 312 19.03 32.83 -7.29
N ILE A 313 18.63 32.81 -8.58
CA ILE A 313 19.53 32.67 -9.73
C ILE A 313 19.48 33.91 -10.62
N PRO A 314 20.47 34.14 -11.52
CA PRO A 314 20.51 35.24 -12.49
C PRO A 314 19.22 35.34 -13.33
N LYS A 315 18.84 36.57 -13.74
CA LYS A 315 17.58 36.80 -14.48
C LYS A 315 17.47 35.99 -15.79
N GLU A 316 18.57 35.77 -16.47
CA GLU A 316 18.67 35.03 -17.72
C GLU A 316 18.26 33.56 -17.50
N GLU A 317 18.71 32.97 -16.39
CA GLU A 317 18.43 31.59 -16.03
C GLU A 317 17.00 31.36 -15.53
N ARG A 318 16.37 32.41 -14.93
CA ARG A 318 14.97 32.36 -14.45
C ARG A 318 13.97 32.07 -15.54
N LYS A 319 14.29 32.35 -16.80
CA LYS A 319 13.47 32.03 -17.97
C LYS A 319 13.45 30.54 -18.27
N ILE A 320 14.38 29.78 -17.69
CA ILE A 320 14.54 28.33 -17.92
C ILE A 320 14.21 27.57 -16.63
N TRP A 321 14.80 27.99 -15.52
CA TRP A 321 14.71 27.32 -14.21
C TRP A 321 13.60 27.90 -13.35
N LEU A 322 12.67 27.05 -12.94
CA LEU A 322 11.57 27.41 -12.05
C LEU A 322 11.61 26.56 -10.79
N LEU A 323 10.93 27.05 -9.75
CA LEU A 323 10.71 26.32 -8.52
C LEU A 323 9.35 25.62 -8.55
N VAL A 324 9.35 24.31 -8.23
CA VAL A 324 8.16 23.51 -8.04
C VAL A 324 8.00 23.29 -6.53
N ASN A 325 7.09 24.02 -5.93
CA ASN A 325 6.80 23.95 -4.50
C ASN A 325 5.76 22.83 -4.27
N VAL A 326 6.18 21.69 -3.73
CA VAL A 326 5.31 20.58 -3.44
C VAL A 326 4.77 20.73 -2.01
N PRO A 327 3.48 21.05 -1.85
CA PRO A 327 2.91 21.28 -0.53
C PRO A 327 2.73 19.96 0.25
N PRO A 328 2.61 20.01 1.59
CA PRO A 328 2.56 18.82 2.45
C PRO A 328 1.47 17.83 2.07
N GLU A 329 0.30 18.31 1.68
CA GLU A 329 -0.85 17.52 1.28
C GLU A 329 -0.63 16.71 -0.01
N ASN A 330 0.37 17.09 -0.81
CA ASN A 330 0.73 16.40 -2.03
C ASN A 330 1.90 15.42 -1.83
N THR A 331 2.46 15.35 -0.64
CA THR A 331 3.61 14.48 -0.33
C THR A 331 3.20 13.22 0.44
N LYS A 332 4.03 12.20 0.37
CA LYS A 332 3.83 10.98 1.16
C LYS A 332 4.19 11.18 2.64
N THR A 333 5.10 12.12 2.90
CA THR A 333 5.72 12.34 4.22
C THR A 333 5.04 13.43 5.03
N GLY A 334 4.13 14.21 4.43
CA GLY A 334 3.52 15.36 5.06
C GLY A 334 4.47 16.57 5.22
N ARG A 335 5.60 16.55 4.51
CA ARG A 335 6.57 17.65 4.51
C ARG A 335 6.56 18.34 3.16
N SER A 336 6.55 19.66 3.16
CA SER A 336 6.77 20.43 1.93
C SER A 336 8.21 20.31 1.48
N TYR A 337 8.42 20.35 0.17
CA TYR A 337 9.76 20.48 -0.42
C TYR A 337 9.68 21.24 -1.73
N THR A 338 10.81 21.77 -2.16
CA THR A 338 10.92 22.56 -3.40
C THR A 338 11.90 21.88 -4.34
N ILE A 339 11.53 21.81 -5.62
CA ILE A 339 12.37 21.31 -6.69
C ILE A 339 12.78 22.47 -7.57
N SER A 340 14.07 22.62 -7.87
CA SER A 340 14.55 23.51 -8.92
C SER A 340 14.73 22.74 -10.22
N ALA A 341 14.07 23.16 -11.31
CA ALA A 341 14.11 22.42 -12.56
C ALA A 341 13.93 23.31 -13.82
N PRO A 342 14.52 22.90 -14.96
CA PRO A 342 14.48 23.66 -16.23
C PRO A 342 13.18 23.39 -17.00
N ILE A 343 12.01 23.66 -16.40
CA ILE A 343 10.70 23.28 -16.91
C ILE A 343 9.89 24.41 -17.53
N ALA A 344 10.41 25.61 -17.60
CA ALA A 344 9.65 26.80 -18.05
C ALA A 344 9.04 26.57 -19.44
N LYS A 345 9.82 26.07 -20.41
CA LYS A 345 9.37 25.78 -21.78
C LYS A 345 8.26 24.72 -21.82
N HIS A 346 8.31 23.73 -20.93
CA HIS A 346 7.29 22.67 -20.87
C HIS A 346 5.98 23.20 -20.29
N LEU A 347 6.05 24.07 -19.29
CA LEU A 347 4.88 24.72 -18.72
C LEU A 347 4.25 25.72 -19.69
N GLU A 348 5.06 26.46 -20.45
CA GLU A 348 4.57 27.32 -21.49
C GLU A 348 3.81 26.53 -22.58
N GLY A 349 4.38 25.40 -23.03
CA GLY A 349 3.70 24.50 -23.94
C GLY A 349 2.42 23.91 -23.37
N LEU A 350 2.45 23.46 -22.10
CA LEU A 350 1.27 22.95 -21.40
C LEU A 350 0.16 24.01 -21.33
N ARG A 351 0.53 25.28 -21.05
CA ARG A 351 -0.41 26.40 -20.97
C ARG A 351 -1.12 26.68 -22.29
N LYS A 352 -0.49 26.35 -23.43
CA LYS A 352 -1.10 26.49 -24.76
C LYS A 352 -2.18 25.44 -25.03
N VAL A 353 -2.10 24.27 -24.42
CA VAL A 353 -3.00 23.12 -24.68
C VAL A 353 -4.10 22.92 -23.64
N THR A 354 -3.99 23.51 -22.45
CA THR A 354 -5.03 23.45 -21.42
C THR A 354 -5.96 24.65 -21.46
N GLY A 355 -7.27 24.42 -21.23
CA GLY A 355 -8.25 25.48 -20.96
C GLY A 355 -8.20 26.02 -19.52
N PHE A 356 -7.57 25.29 -18.59
CA PHE A 356 -7.54 25.58 -17.16
C PHE A 356 -6.20 26.24 -16.80
N LYS A 357 -6.20 27.55 -16.54
CA LYS A 357 -4.97 28.37 -16.43
C LYS A 357 -4.93 29.26 -15.20
N THR A 358 -5.93 29.19 -14.34
CA THR A 358 -5.95 29.96 -13.10
C THR A 358 -4.96 29.38 -12.08
N LYS A 359 -4.60 30.18 -11.08
CA LYS A 359 -3.63 29.74 -10.05
C LYS A 359 -4.07 28.49 -9.30
N ASP A 360 -5.38 28.28 -9.13
CA ASP A 360 -5.96 27.17 -8.41
C ASP A 360 -6.30 25.95 -9.28
N ASP A 361 -6.18 26.07 -10.60
CA ASP A 361 -6.36 24.96 -11.50
C ASP A 361 -5.20 23.98 -11.42
N PHE A 362 -5.50 22.69 -11.62
CA PHE A 362 -4.46 21.67 -11.71
C PHE A 362 -3.69 21.76 -13.03
N LEU A 363 -2.43 21.35 -13.03
CA LEU A 363 -1.60 21.33 -14.25
C LEU A 363 -2.12 20.32 -15.28
N PHE A 364 -2.55 19.14 -14.81
CA PHE A 364 -2.96 18.01 -15.65
C PHE A 364 -4.40 17.64 -15.35
N VAL A 365 -5.29 18.05 -16.21
CA VAL A 365 -6.75 17.97 -15.99
C VAL A 365 -7.48 17.30 -17.14
N ASN A 366 -8.58 16.66 -16.82
CA ASN A 366 -9.58 16.33 -17.81
C ASN A 366 -10.25 17.61 -18.31
N GLN A 367 -10.07 17.93 -19.59
CA GLN A 367 -10.56 19.16 -20.20
C GLN A 367 -12.10 19.34 -20.16
N GLY A 368 -12.84 18.25 -19.88
CA GLY A 368 -14.29 18.35 -19.73
C GLY A 368 -14.75 18.66 -18.31
N THR A 369 -13.90 18.41 -17.30
CA THR A 369 -14.31 18.52 -15.89
C THR A 369 -13.42 19.42 -15.03
N GLY A 370 -12.22 19.78 -15.51
CA GLY A 370 -11.21 20.49 -14.71
C GLY A 370 -10.60 19.66 -13.59
N GLN A 371 -11.02 18.40 -13.42
CA GLN A 371 -10.48 17.53 -12.38
C GLN A 371 -9.18 16.86 -12.83
N PRO A 372 -8.30 16.49 -11.89
CA PRO A 372 -7.08 15.76 -12.22
C PRO A 372 -7.35 14.49 -13.00
N PHE A 373 -6.43 14.11 -13.87
CA PHE A 373 -6.50 12.82 -14.54
C PHE A 373 -6.60 11.66 -13.57
N SER A 374 -7.50 10.71 -13.86
CA SER A 374 -7.60 9.45 -13.11
C SER A 374 -6.33 8.61 -13.30
N ASP A 375 -6.07 7.70 -12.35
CA ASP A 375 -4.94 6.76 -12.41
C ASP A 375 -4.92 5.94 -13.70
N ARG A 376 -6.08 5.62 -14.23
CA ARG A 376 -6.24 4.89 -15.49
C ARG A 376 -5.68 5.68 -16.68
N ILE A 377 -5.98 6.97 -16.79
CA ILE A 377 -5.47 7.81 -17.89
C ILE A 377 -3.93 7.83 -17.90
N TRP A 378 -3.31 7.96 -16.73
CA TRP A 378 -1.84 7.91 -16.62
C TRP A 378 -1.29 6.56 -17.05
N LYS A 379 -1.89 5.46 -16.59
CA LYS A 379 -1.46 4.11 -16.94
C LYS A 379 -1.62 3.84 -18.44
N ASP A 380 -2.80 4.11 -18.97
CA ASP A 380 -3.10 3.87 -20.39
C ASP A 380 -2.16 4.67 -21.31
N ALA A 381 -1.89 5.94 -20.95
CA ALA A 381 -0.96 6.78 -21.69
C ALA A 381 0.47 6.22 -21.72
N LEU A 382 0.97 5.68 -20.59
CA LEU A 382 2.27 5.04 -20.56
C LEU A 382 2.31 3.80 -21.46
N CYS A 383 1.28 2.94 -21.38
CA CYS A 383 1.19 1.77 -22.24
C CYS A 383 1.16 2.18 -23.73
N GLU A 384 0.36 3.18 -24.07
CA GLU A 384 0.27 3.70 -25.45
C GLU A 384 1.62 4.20 -25.96
N ILE A 385 2.32 5.02 -25.18
CA ILE A 385 3.60 5.59 -25.66
C ILE A 385 4.71 4.52 -25.76
N LEU A 386 4.73 3.53 -24.87
CA LEU A 386 5.69 2.43 -24.96
C LEU A 386 5.49 1.61 -26.22
N VAL A 387 4.25 1.33 -26.61
CA VAL A 387 3.91 0.63 -27.85
C VAL A 387 4.23 1.51 -29.07
N GLU A 388 3.81 2.78 -29.08
CA GLU A 388 4.10 3.72 -30.17
C GLU A 388 5.60 3.96 -30.36
N ALA A 389 6.40 3.90 -29.29
CA ALA A 389 7.87 3.97 -29.34
C ALA A 389 8.53 2.63 -29.71
N ARG A 390 7.77 1.57 -29.96
CA ARG A 390 8.26 0.21 -30.27
C ARG A 390 9.09 -0.41 -29.14
N LEU A 391 8.79 -0.09 -27.91
CA LEU A 391 9.45 -0.65 -26.73
C LEU A 391 8.61 -1.78 -26.09
N ALA A 392 7.35 -1.91 -26.49
CA ALA A 392 6.43 -2.91 -25.99
C ALA A 392 5.40 -3.32 -27.04
N ASN A 393 4.79 -4.48 -26.84
CA ASN A 393 3.60 -4.92 -27.55
C ASN A 393 2.38 -4.87 -26.62
N TRP A 394 1.18 -4.76 -27.17
CA TRP A 394 -0.03 -5.00 -26.40
C TRP A 394 -0.08 -6.46 -25.98
N ALA A 395 -0.26 -6.71 -24.67
CA ALA A 395 -0.48 -8.06 -24.17
C ALA A 395 -1.87 -8.54 -24.59
N GLU A 396 -1.98 -9.81 -24.94
CA GLU A 396 -3.28 -10.46 -25.10
C GLU A 396 -3.89 -10.64 -23.72
N ASP A 397 -5.03 -10.00 -23.47
CA ASP A 397 -5.76 -10.12 -22.21
C ASP A 397 -7.20 -10.49 -22.53
N ASP A 398 -7.62 -11.68 -22.10
CA ASP A 398 -8.99 -12.19 -22.22
C ASP A 398 -9.99 -11.38 -21.38
N SER A 399 -9.50 -10.61 -20.41
CA SER A 399 -10.32 -9.72 -19.61
C SER A 399 -10.44 -8.34 -20.25
N ASN A 400 -11.54 -8.08 -20.89
CA ASN A 400 -11.94 -6.92 -21.71
C ASN A 400 -11.70 -5.51 -21.11
N ASN A 401 -10.90 -5.28 -20.07
CA ASN A 401 -10.94 -4.00 -19.36
C ASN A 401 -9.60 -3.35 -18.95
N LEU A 402 -8.46 -3.98 -19.09
CA LEU A 402 -7.19 -3.39 -18.68
C LEU A 402 -6.16 -3.52 -19.79
N ARG A 403 -5.77 -2.39 -20.38
CA ARG A 403 -4.64 -2.34 -21.31
C ARG A 403 -3.37 -2.75 -20.55
N LYS A 404 -2.81 -3.88 -20.92
CA LYS A 404 -1.50 -4.37 -20.47
C LYS A 404 -0.56 -4.36 -21.66
N VAL A 405 0.73 -4.23 -21.36
CA VAL A 405 1.78 -4.28 -22.37
C VAL A 405 2.89 -5.23 -21.91
N GLU A 406 3.46 -5.93 -22.86
CA GLU A 406 4.68 -6.71 -22.68
C GLU A 406 5.86 -5.89 -23.20
N ILE A 407 6.74 -5.53 -22.28
CA ILE A 407 7.90 -4.70 -22.58
C ILE A 407 9.02 -5.59 -23.11
N HIS A 408 9.57 -5.27 -24.28
CA HIS A 408 10.57 -6.10 -24.98
C HIS A 408 11.81 -6.38 -24.14
N SER A 409 12.21 -5.45 -23.29
CA SER A 409 13.35 -5.63 -22.38
C SER A 409 13.04 -6.44 -21.12
N GLY A 410 11.81 -6.90 -20.92
CA GLY A 410 11.36 -7.58 -19.70
C GLY A 410 11.29 -6.68 -18.45
N LYS A 411 11.54 -5.39 -18.59
CA LYS A 411 11.53 -4.41 -17.49
C LYS A 411 10.11 -4.13 -16.97
N ASN A 412 10.02 -3.78 -15.70
CA ASN A 412 8.77 -3.29 -15.08
C ASN A 412 8.73 -1.75 -15.14
N LEU A 413 8.43 -1.19 -16.30
CA LEU A 413 8.36 0.25 -16.51
C LEU A 413 7.00 0.82 -16.10
N THR A 414 7.04 1.87 -15.32
CA THR A 414 5.85 2.58 -14.82
C THR A 414 6.10 4.09 -14.87
N TRP A 415 5.08 4.92 -14.59
CA TRP A 415 5.30 6.36 -14.40
C TRP A 415 6.33 6.68 -13.32
N TYR A 416 6.53 5.81 -12.36
CA TYR A 416 7.57 5.97 -11.35
C TYR A 416 8.97 5.78 -11.92
N SER A 417 9.10 5.07 -13.04
CA SER A 417 10.36 4.88 -13.75
C SER A 417 10.99 6.18 -14.24
N PHE A 418 10.19 7.20 -14.58
CA PHE A 418 10.72 8.53 -14.91
C PHE A 418 11.53 9.11 -13.75
N ARG A 419 11.06 8.95 -12.53
CA ARG A 419 11.80 9.40 -11.34
C ARG A 419 13.06 8.56 -11.10
N HIS A 420 13.00 7.25 -11.32
CA HIS A 420 14.19 6.41 -11.22
C HIS A 420 15.23 6.85 -12.24
N THR A 421 14.83 7.04 -13.48
CA THR A 421 15.71 7.53 -14.55
C THR A 421 16.32 8.89 -14.22
N TYR A 422 15.50 9.85 -13.72
CA TYR A 422 16.01 11.16 -13.29
C TYR A 422 17.12 11.01 -12.24
N ILE A 423 16.88 10.23 -11.18
CA ILE A 423 17.84 10.05 -10.09
C ILE A 423 19.12 9.41 -10.62
N THR A 424 19.01 8.31 -11.41
CA THR A 424 20.15 7.62 -12.01
C THR A 424 20.95 8.56 -12.89
N MET A 425 20.30 9.32 -13.78
CA MET A 425 20.98 10.27 -14.67
C MET A 425 21.70 11.38 -13.90
N ARG A 426 21.12 11.93 -12.81
CA ARG A 426 21.76 12.96 -11.99
C ARG A 426 22.97 12.42 -11.25
N LEU A 427 22.89 11.22 -10.71
CA LEU A 427 24.02 10.56 -10.06
C LEU A 427 25.15 10.27 -11.04
N ASN A 428 24.82 9.76 -12.23
CA ASN A 428 25.80 9.50 -13.30
C ASN A 428 26.46 10.81 -13.82
N ALA A 429 25.71 11.91 -13.79
CA ALA A 429 26.26 13.24 -14.09
C ALA A 429 27.11 13.84 -12.97
N GLY A 430 27.35 13.11 -11.87
CA GLY A 430 28.17 13.56 -10.72
C GLY A 430 27.48 14.54 -9.80
N VAL A 431 26.16 14.67 -9.85
CA VAL A 431 25.43 15.51 -8.88
C VAL A 431 25.49 14.86 -7.49
N PRO A 432 25.88 15.60 -6.44
CA PRO A 432 25.99 15.06 -5.09
C PRO A 432 24.69 14.39 -4.61
N VAL A 433 24.81 13.23 -3.96
CA VAL A 433 23.66 12.45 -3.43
C VAL A 433 22.74 13.30 -2.56
N ALA A 434 23.32 14.14 -1.71
CA ALA A 434 22.56 15.05 -0.84
C ALA A 434 21.68 16.02 -1.65
N THR A 435 22.21 16.55 -2.77
CA THR A 435 21.47 17.47 -3.66
C THR A 435 20.31 16.72 -4.36
N VAL A 436 20.58 15.51 -4.88
CA VAL A 436 19.54 14.69 -5.51
C VAL A 436 18.47 14.30 -4.48
N ALA A 437 18.90 13.94 -3.26
CA ALA A 437 18.00 13.58 -2.16
C ALA A 437 17.07 14.73 -1.79
N ALA A 438 17.61 15.92 -1.60
CA ALA A 438 16.86 17.14 -1.29
C ALA A 438 15.87 17.48 -2.41
N ASN A 439 16.33 17.50 -3.67
CA ASN A 439 15.50 17.85 -4.82
C ASN A 439 14.37 16.84 -5.08
N THR A 440 14.51 15.62 -4.63
CA THR A 440 13.52 14.55 -4.87
C THR A 440 12.73 14.15 -3.63
N ASP A 441 12.93 14.78 -2.47
CA ASP A 441 12.32 14.36 -1.18
C ASP A 441 12.52 12.85 -0.94
N THR A 442 13.78 12.41 -1.02
CA THR A 442 14.18 11.01 -0.79
C THR A 442 15.35 10.99 0.19
N SER A 443 15.41 10.01 1.09
CA SER A 443 16.57 9.92 1.99
C SER A 443 17.83 9.50 1.22
N MET A 444 18.99 10.02 1.62
CA MET A 444 20.28 9.61 1.07
C MET A 444 20.46 8.10 1.16
N LYS A 445 20.15 7.51 2.30
CA LYS A 445 20.21 6.05 2.51
C LYS A 445 19.37 5.28 1.49
N TYR A 446 18.18 5.78 1.13
CA TYR A 446 17.36 5.13 0.10
C TYR A 446 18.02 5.22 -1.28
N ILE A 447 18.65 6.35 -1.59
CA ILE A 447 19.40 6.52 -2.85
C ILE A 447 20.60 5.57 -2.86
N GLU A 448 21.37 5.51 -1.79
CA GLU A 448 22.49 4.58 -1.63
C GLU A 448 22.06 3.12 -1.78
N ASP A 449 21.01 2.70 -1.07
CA ASP A 449 20.53 1.31 -1.09
C ASP A 449 19.95 0.87 -2.45
N HIS A 450 19.50 1.81 -3.32
CA HIS A 450 18.72 1.46 -4.51
C HIS A 450 19.31 1.96 -5.83
N TYR A 451 20.17 2.97 -5.82
CA TYR A 451 20.74 3.58 -7.03
C TYR A 451 22.26 3.52 -7.06
N PHE A 452 22.89 3.20 -5.95
CA PHE A 452 24.35 3.14 -5.88
C PHE A 452 24.87 1.79 -6.39
N HIS A 453 24.62 1.52 -7.67
CA HIS A 453 25.30 0.44 -8.39
C HIS A 453 26.59 0.97 -9.03
N TYR A 454 27.21 1.93 -8.37
CA TYR A 454 28.44 2.56 -8.82
C TYR A 454 29.56 1.53 -8.74
N ARG A 455 29.94 0.99 -9.87
CA ARG A 455 31.16 0.19 -9.93
C ARG A 455 32.34 1.12 -9.76
N ALA A 456 33.21 0.84 -8.80
CA ALA A 456 34.42 1.64 -8.56
C ALA A 456 35.25 1.81 -9.86
N SER A 457 35.16 0.82 -10.77
CA SER A 457 35.76 0.86 -12.12
C SER A 457 35.21 1.97 -13.03
N GLU A 458 33.93 2.39 -12.84
CA GLU A 458 33.31 3.45 -13.64
C GLU A 458 33.55 4.84 -13.03
N ALA A 459 34.08 4.89 -11.81
CA ALA A 459 34.35 6.09 -11.05
C ALA A 459 35.73 6.72 -11.34
N THR A 460 36.54 6.13 -12.20
CA THR A 460 37.93 6.55 -12.41
C THR A 460 38.09 8.02 -12.73
N GLU A 461 37.23 8.58 -13.56
CA GLU A 461 37.26 10.01 -13.91
C GLU A 461 36.92 10.91 -12.72
N ILE A 462 35.89 10.51 -11.92
CA ILE A 462 35.46 11.25 -10.74
C ILE A 462 36.49 11.14 -9.61
N LEU A 463 37.06 9.96 -9.41
CA LEU A 463 38.08 9.71 -8.41
C LEU A 463 39.42 10.41 -8.78
N SER A 464 39.64 10.73 -10.05
CA SER A 464 40.79 11.50 -10.50
C SER A 464 40.62 13.02 -10.33
N LYS A 465 39.40 13.51 -10.16
CA LYS A 465 39.13 14.94 -9.91
C LYS A 465 39.70 15.35 -8.55
N GLY A 466 40.62 16.30 -8.55
CA GLY A 466 41.26 16.79 -7.33
C GLY A 466 42.65 16.22 -7.05
N ARG A 467 43.17 15.31 -7.86
CA ARG A 467 44.58 14.89 -7.79
C ARG A 467 45.47 16.01 -8.27
N ARG A 468 46.06 16.75 -7.35
CA ARG A 468 47.08 17.79 -7.63
C ARG A 468 48.50 17.16 -7.77
N PHE A 469 48.68 15.87 -7.64
CA PHE A 469 49.98 15.24 -7.67
C PHE A 469 50.30 14.72 -9.08
N ARG A 470 51.06 15.53 -9.85
CA ARG A 470 51.61 15.17 -11.15
C ARG A 470 52.63 14.01 -11.09
N ALA A 471 53.10 13.62 -9.92
CA ALA A 471 54.14 12.63 -9.74
C ALA A 471 53.68 11.17 -9.95
N SER A 472 52.38 10.88 -9.93
CA SER A 472 51.89 9.51 -9.84
C SER A 472 51.58 8.83 -11.19
N MET A 473 51.66 9.53 -12.30
CA MET A 473 51.41 8.91 -13.62
C MET A 473 52.61 8.13 -14.18
N GLN A 474 53.81 8.39 -13.65
CA GLN A 474 55.03 7.63 -14.03
C GLN A 474 55.25 6.40 -13.15
N GLU A 475 54.62 6.29 -11.96
CA GLU A 475 54.83 5.20 -10.99
C GLU A 475 53.86 4.04 -11.12
N LEU A 476 52.89 4.09 -12.05
CA LEU A 476 51.95 2.99 -12.28
C LEU A 476 52.50 1.93 -13.25
N LYS A 477 53.83 1.90 -13.50
CA LYS A 477 54.54 0.81 -14.19
C LYS A 477 54.75 -0.45 -13.36
N TRP A 478 54.26 -0.51 -12.14
CA TRP A 478 54.38 -1.72 -11.30
C TRP A 478 53.53 -2.89 -11.83
N VAL A 479 52.51 -2.63 -12.64
CA VAL A 479 51.69 -3.67 -13.28
C VAL A 479 52.50 -4.44 -14.33
N ASP A 480 53.41 -3.75 -15.03
CA ASP A 480 54.27 -4.38 -16.06
C ASP A 480 55.43 -5.19 -15.42
N ALA A 481 55.75 -4.96 -14.14
CA ALA A 481 56.83 -5.64 -13.43
C ALA A 481 56.42 -7.00 -12.85
N VAL A 482 55.14 -7.36 -12.85
CA VAL A 482 54.64 -8.64 -12.31
C VAL A 482 54.60 -9.74 -13.39
N GLU A 483 54.70 -9.37 -14.68
CA GLU A 483 54.75 -10.34 -15.79
C GLU A 483 56.16 -10.80 -16.21
N GLU A 484 57.23 -10.28 -15.59
CA GLU A 484 58.63 -10.63 -15.92
C GLU A 484 59.36 -11.41 -14.83
N THR A 485 58.70 -12.23 -14.04
CA THR A 485 59.41 -13.21 -13.20
C THR A 485 59.18 -14.62 -13.76
N PRO A 486 60.27 -15.34 -14.13
CA PRO A 486 60.25 -16.63 -14.83
C PRO A 486 59.73 -17.78 -13.96
#